data_ffb8a834d6051999e8d2a38d69f2b61f
#
_entry.id   ffb8a834d6051999e8d2a38d69f2b61f
#
_cell.length_a   1.000
_cell.length_b   1.000
_cell.length_c   1.000
_cell.angle_alpha   90.00
_cell.angle_beta   90.00
_cell.angle_gamma   90.00
#
_symmetry.space_group_name_H-M   'P 1'
#
loop_
_entity.id
_entity.type
_entity.pdbx_description
1 polymer ?
#
loop_
_entity_poly.entity_id
_entity_poly.type
_entity_poly.pdbx_seq_one_letter_code
_entity_poly.pdbx_strand_id
1 'polypeptide(L)'
;MVGLIETLSELLSEHPLDLSCTRRTIDLGCGEGSFGKALFDDCPETFCGIDLSKRAIRLAARQWPDATWVLANADRVLPFADGTAGRLMSLFGRRPVTEIARVLCDDGQCMIAVPGEEDLIELRELVQTVGKRRSRWKAIVDEFADVGFKLQRQATWRHSVELDQPAITDALAMTYRAVRHSQHSRIQSVEQMNVTLHADLMVFQR
;
A
#
# COMPACT_ATOMS: atom_id res chain seq x y z
N MET A 1 -12.32 4.46 -0.14
CA MET A 1 -10.97 5.09 -0.24
C MET A 1 -10.84 6.37 0.59
N VAL A 2 -11.87 7.22 0.64
CA VAL A 2 -11.78 8.55 1.29
C VAL A 2 -11.23 8.46 2.73
N GLY A 3 -11.85 7.71 3.61
CA GLY A 3 -11.39 7.63 5.01
C GLY A 3 -9.97 7.04 5.21
N LEU A 4 -9.50 6.17 4.30
CA LEU A 4 -8.11 5.67 4.34
C LEU A 4 -7.12 6.78 3.97
N ILE A 5 -7.44 7.59 2.96
CA ILE A 5 -6.61 8.74 2.56
C ILE A 5 -6.52 9.75 3.70
N GLU A 6 -7.63 10.03 4.38
CA GLU A 6 -7.65 10.91 5.56
C GLU A 6 -6.71 10.38 6.65
N THR A 7 -6.82 9.10 7.02
CA THR A 7 -5.92 8.47 8.01
C THR A 7 -4.44 8.52 7.59
N LEU A 8 -4.15 8.28 6.30
CA LEU A 8 -2.79 8.38 5.77
C LEU A 8 -2.29 9.83 5.82
N SER A 9 -3.14 10.82 5.47
CA SER A 9 -2.80 12.24 5.53
C SER A 9 -2.51 12.70 6.96
N GLU A 10 -3.30 12.24 7.95
CA GLU A 10 -3.05 12.50 9.37
C GLU A 10 -1.69 11.95 9.80
N LEU A 11 -1.38 10.69 9.47
CA LEU A 11 -0.08 10.08 9.78
C LEU A 11 1.09 10.82 9.12
N LEU A 12 0.92 11.33 7.90
CA LEU A 12 1.94 12.13 7.21
C LEU A 12 2.13 13.49 7.87
N SER A 13 1.06 14.12 8.36
CA SER A 13 1.12 15.43 9.03
C SER A 13 1.71 15.36 10.44
N GLU A 14 1.52 14.24 11.16
CA GLU A 14 2.18 13.98 12.44
C GLU A 14 3.71 13.81 12.31
N HIS A 15 4.17 13.46 11.10
CA HIS A 15 5.57 13.20 10.79
C HIS A 15 6.01 14.00 9.55
N PRO A 16 6.05 15.34 9.62
CA PRO A 16 6.42 16.17 8.49
C PRO A 16 7.89 15.90 8.10
N LEU A 17 8.16 15.85 6.80
CA LEU A 17 9.53 15.88 6.31
C LEU A 17 10.08 17.30 6.39
N ASP A 18 11.35 17.43 6.71
CA ASP A 18 12.07 18.68 6.47
C ASP A 18 12.23 18.89 4.95
N LEU A 19 11.34 19.71 4.39
CA LEU A 19 11.32 20.06 2.96
C LEU A 19 12.50 20.96 2.54
N SER A 20 13.38 21.37 3.48
CA SER A 20 14.63 22.09 3.15
C SER A 20 15.60 21.22 2.35
N CYS A 21 15.36 19.92 2.27
CA CYS A 21 16.12 18.97 1.49
C CYS A 21 15.39 18.64 0.19
N THR A 22 16.13 18.45 -0.89
CA THR A 22 15.70 17.90 -2.19
C THR A 22 15.20 16.43 -2.11
N ARG A 23 14.70 16.01 -0.95
CA ARG A 23 14.32 14.66 -0.60
C ARG A 23 12.91 14.35 -1.07
N ARG A 24 12.81 13.34 -1.91
CA ARG A 24 11.53 12.91 -2.49
C ARG A 24 10.81 11.90 -1.63
N THR A 25 9.48 11.86 -1.78
CA THR A 25 8.65 10.72 -1.39
C THR A 25 8.64 9.71 -2.54
N ILE A 26 8.98 8.45 -2.26
CA ILE A 26 8.95 7.35 -3.23
C ILE A 26 7.85 6.38 -2.83
N ASP A 27 6.95 6.05 -3.76
CA ASP A 27 5.87 5.07 -3.56
C ASP A 27 6.16 3.77 -4.33
N LEU A 28 6.35 2.68 -3.58
CA LEU A 28 6.70 1.35 -4.09
C LEU A 28 5.45 0.53 -4.39
N GLY A 29 5.23 0.21 -5.66
CA GLY A 29 4.02 -0.45 -6.12
C GLY A 29 2.85 0.54 -6.20
N CYS A 30 3.13 1.73 -6.72
CA CYS A 30 2.20 2.86 -6.76
C CYS A 30 0.93 2.62 -7.60
N GLY A 31 0.88 1.57 -8.41
CA GLY A 31 -0.23 1.31 -9.31
C GLY A 31 -0.48 2.47 -10.27
N GLU A 32 -1.72 2.95 -10.32
CA GLU A 32 -2.15 4.10 -11.14
C GLU A 32 -1.87 5.46 -10.47
N GLY A 33 -1.19 5.48 -9.32
CA GLY A 33 -0.81 6.69 -8.61
C GLY A 33 -1.92 7.36 -7.80
N SER A 34 -3.04 6.69 -7.58
CA SER A 34 -4.22 7.29 -6.93
C SER A 34 -3.95 7.76 -5.49
N PHE A 35 -3.21 6.98 -4.70
CA PHE A 35 -2.79 7.40 -3.36
C PHE A 35 -1.80 8.56 -3.40
N GLY A 36 -0.78 8.45 -4.27
CA GLY A 36 0.22 9.50 -4.44
C GLY A 36 -0.42 10.83 -4.79
N LYS A 37 -1.29 10.84 -5.80
CA LYS A 37 -2.02 12.05 -6.20
C LYS A 37 -2.90 12.59 -5.08
N ALA A 38 -3.65 11.75 -4.38
CA ALA A 38 -4.53 12.20 -3.30
C ALA A 38 -3.77 12.80 -2.10
N LEU A 39 -2.51 12.41 -1.87
CA LEU A 39 -1.71 12.83 -0.72
C LEU A 39 -0.70 13.94 -1.05
N PHE A 40 -0.30 14.12 -2.32
CA PHE A 40 0.79 15.00 -2.73
C PHE A 40 0.48 15.86 -3.97
N ASP A 41 -0.81 16.07 -4.31
CA ASP A 41 -1.20 16.86 -5.49
C ASP A 41 -0.69 18.31 -5.44
N ASP A 42 -0.48 18.85 -4.23
CA ASP A 42 0.05 20.19 -4.01
C ASP A 42 1.58 20.30 -4.23
N CYS A 43 2.31 19.17 -4.30
CA CYS A 43 3.76 19.14 -4.46
C CYS A 43 4.25 17.97 -5.32
N PRO A 44 3.76 17.86 -6.58
CA PRO A 44 4.02 16.70 -7.46
C PRO A 44 5.51 16.49 -7.77
N GLU A 45 6.32 17.55 -7.79
CA GLU A 45 7.75 17.50 -8.04
C GLU A 45 8.53 16.74 -6.96
N THR A 46 7.96 16.62 -5.76
CA THR A 46 8.55 15.87 -4.64
C THR A 46 8.18 14.39 -4.65
N PHE A 47 7.27 13.97 -5.53
CA PHE A 47 6.75 12.60 -5.57
C PHE A 47 7.35 11.78 -6.72
N CYS A 48 7.61 10.51 -6.44
CA CYS A 48 8.05 9.53 -7.43
C CYS A 48 7.34 8.18 -7.20
N GLY A 49 6.52 7.76 -8.15
CA GLY A 49 5.86 6.44 -8.12
C GLY A 49 6.65 5.39 -8.91
N ILE A 50 6.78 4.19 -8.34
CA ILE A 50 7.39 3.03 -8.98
C ILE A 50 6.37 1.90 -9.08
N ASP A 51 6.24 1.29 -10.25
CA ASP A 51 5.47 0.06 -10.44
C ASP A 51 6.07 -0.83 -11.53
N LEU A 52 5.84 -2.13 -11.44
CA LEU A 52 6.24 -3.11 -12.43
C LEU A 52 5.31 -3.13 -13.65
N SER A 53 4.07 -2.66 -13.48
CA SER A 53 3.03 -2.64 -14.50
C SER A 53 3.20 -1.44 -15.43
N LYS A 54 3.66 -1.70 -16.66
CA LYS A 54 3.73 -0.68 -17.71
C LYS A 54 2.38 0.01 -17.96
N ARG A 55 1.26 -0.72 -17.81
CA ARG A 55 -0.08 -0.16 -17.97
C ARG A 55 -0.39 0.82 -16.85
N ALA A 56 -0.12 0.45 -15.60
CA ALA A 56 -0.35 1.30 -14.43
C ALA A 56 0.48 2.59 -14.51
N ILE A 57 1.77 2.50 -14.78
CA ILE A 57 2.66 3.68 -14.95
C ILE A 57 2.19 4.61 -16.08
N ARG A 58 1.71 4.06 -17.21
CA ARG A 58 1.17 4.89 -18.28
C ARG A 58 -0.11 5.63 -17.90
N LEU A 59 -0.98 5.00 -17.10
CA LEU A 59 -2.19 5.62 -16.59
C LEU A 59 -1.83 6.72 -15.58
N ALA A 60 -0.96 6.42 -14.63
CA ALA A 60 -0.46 7.38 -13.64
C ALA A 60 0.13 8.63 -14.30
N ALA A 61 1.02 8.45 -15.27
CA ALA A 61 1.65 9.56 -16.00
C ALA A 61 0.66 10.41 -16.82
N ARG A 62 -0.47 9.82 -17.24
CA ARG A 62 -1.55 10.57 -17.92
C ARG A 62 -2.43 11.35 -16.95
N GLN A 63 -2.71 10.77 -15.79
CA GLN A 63 -3.61 11.35 -14.79
C GLN A 63 -2.92 12.42 -13.93
N TRP A 64 -1.61 12.29 -13.76
CA TRP A 64 -0.80 13.19 -12.95
C TRP A 64 0.60 13.36 -13.57
N PRO A 65 0.69 14.16 -14.67
CA PRO A 65 1.90 14.29 -15.48
C PRO A 65 3.05 15.04 -14.79
N ASP A 66 2.76 15.84 -13.77
CA ASP A 66 3.74 16.66 -13.07
C ASP A 66 4.58 15.87 -12.06
N ALA A 67 4.12 14.66 -11.69
CA ALA A 67 4.87 13.73 -10.83
C ALA A 67 5.85 12.86 -11.64
N THR A 68 6.81 12.26 -10.95
CA THR A 68 7.79 11.34 -11.56
C THR A 68 7.27 9.90 -11.53
N TRP A 69 7.35 9.20 -12.66
CA TRP A 69 6.89 7.81 -12.79
C TRP A 69 7.99 6.91 -13.33
N VAL A 70 8.27 5.81 -12.63
CA VAL A 70 9.35 4.87 -12.95
C VAL A 70 8.81 3.47 -13.13
N LEU A 71 9.07 2.88 -14.31
CA LEU A 71 8.80 1.47 -14.57
C LEU A 71 9.97 0.63 -14.06
N ALA A 72 9.84 0.03 -12.89
CA ALA A 72 10.86 -0.81 -12.28
C ALA A 72 10.27 -1.90 -11.39
N ASN A 73 11.09 -2.94 -11.12
CA ASN A 73 10.73 -3.98 -10.17
C ASN A 73 11.21 -3.60 -8.76
N ALA A 74 10.26 -3.24 -7.89
CA ALA A 74 10.56 -2.88 -6.50
C ALA A 74 11.14 -4.04 -5.66
N ASP A 75 11.02 -5.30 -6.08
CA ASP A 75 11.61 -6.47 -5.39
C ASP A 75 13.12 -6.64 -5.68
N ARG A 76 13.70 -5.79 -6.51
CA ARG A 76 15.11 -5.80 -6.88
C ARG A 76 15.80 -4.53 -6.37
N VAL A 77 16.93 -4.21 -6.96
CA VAL A 77 17.63 -2.95 -6.68
C VAL A 77 16.78 -1.78 -7.15
N LEU A 78 16.47 -0.86 -6.23
CA LEU A 78 15.73 0.35 -6.55
C LEU A 78 16.63 1.32 -7.34
N PRO A 79 16.12 2.00 -8.38
CA PRO A 79 16.91 2.87 -9.25
C PRO A 79 17.20 4.25 -8.62
N PHE A 80 17.61 4.24 -7.36
CA PHE A 80 17.97 5.43 -6.58
C PHE A 80 19.31 5.21 -5.88
N ALA A 81 20.06 6.30 -5.69
CA ALA A 81 21.28 6.28 -4.90
C ALA A 81 20.97 6.13 -3.39
N ASP A 82 21.98 5.73 -2.62
CA ASP A 82 21.89 5.58 -1.18
C ASP A 82 21.57 6.93 -0.51
N GLY A 83 20.67 6.90 0.48
CA GLY A 83 20.36 8.07 1.31
C GLY A 83 19.68 9.22 0.57
N THR A 84 19.00 8.99 -0.56
CA THR A 84 18.42 10.07 -1.39
C THR A 84 16.94 10.32 -1.16
N ALA A 85 16.22 9.41 -0.52
CA ALA A 85 14.79 9.56 -0.24
C ALA A 85 14.57 10.07 1.18
N GLY A 86 13.69 11.05 1.34
CA GLY A 86 13.20 11.47 2.66
C GLY A 86 12.09 10.57 3.17
N ARG A 87 11.25 10.08 2.26
CA ARG A 87 10.15 9.17 2.59
C ARG A 87 10.03 8.06 1.57
N LEU A 88 9.78 6.87 2.07
CA LEU A 88 9.36 5.72 1.27
C LEU A 88 7.97 5.27 1.72
N MET A 89 7.10 4.98 0.76
CA MET A 89 5.77 4.42 1.02
C MET A 89 5.66 3.06 0.34
N SER A 90 4.97 2.13 0.97
CA SER A 90 4.48 0.91 0.35
C SER A 90 3.07 0.63 0.82
N LEU A 91 2.11 1.08 0.04
CA LEU A 91 0.69 0.96 0.35
C LEU A 91 0.13 -0.28 -0.36
N PHE A 92 0.00 -1.38 0.40
CA PHE A 92 -0.42 -2.70 -0.09
C PHE A 92 0.52 -3.33 -1.12
N GLY A 93 1.73 -2.77 -1.27
CA GLY A 93 2.76 -3.17 -2.22
C GLY A 93 3.84 -4.09 -1.62
N ARG A 94 4.94 -4.19 -2.37
CA ARG A 94 6.15 -4.89 -1.94
C ARG A 94 7.00 -3.98 -1.05
N ARG A 95 7.71 -4.58 -0.09
CA ARG A 95 8.56 -3.87 0.85
C ARG A 95 9.94 -4.52 0.95
N PRO A 96 10.82 -4.26 -0.01
CA PRO A 96 12.21 -4.75 0.04
C PRO A 96 12.98 -4.01 1.14
N VAL A 97 12.94 -4.49 2.36
CA VAL A 97 13.36 -3.76 3.58
C VAL A 97 14.81 -3.29 3.49
N THR A 98 15.71 -4.13 2.95
CA THR A 98 17.12 -3.79 2.76
C THR A 98 17.30 -2.62 1.78
N GLU A 99 16.54 -2.59 0.68
CA GLU A 99 16.60 -1.50 -0.29
C GLU A 99 15.93 -0.22 0.25
N ILE A 100 14.85 -0.36 1.00
CA ILE A 100 14.24 0.74 1.73
C ILE A 100 15.27 1.38 2.66
N ALA A 101 15.99 0.57 3.45
CA ALA A 101 17.05 1.06 4.33
C ALA A 101 18.21 1.72 3.57
N ARG A 102 18.58 1.20 2.40
CA ARG A 102 19.66 1.78 1.59
C ARG A 102 19.28 3.15 1.02
N VAL A 103 18.06 3.26 0.48
CA VAL A 103 17.63 4.46 -0.26
C VAL A 103 17.20 5.61 0.66
N LEU A 104 16.65 5.29 1.85
CA LEU A 104 16.26 6.30 2.83
C LEU A 104 17.49 6.98 3.45
N CYS A 105 17.40 8.28 3.64
CA CYS A 105 18.38 9.05 4.43
C CYS A 105 18.28 8.71 5.93
N ASP A 106 19.25 9.16 6.73
CA ASP A 106 19.38 8.77 8.15
C ASP A 106 18.19 9.20 9.03
N ASP A 107 17.51 10.27 8.67
CA ASP A 107 16.28 10.77 9.31
C ASP A 107 15.03 10.45 8.49
N GLY A 108 15.16 9.57 7.49
CA GLY A 108 14.10 9.19 6.57
C GLY A 108 13.01 8.34 7.21
N GLN A 109 11.83 8.43 6.64
CA GLN A 109 10.62 7.76 7.14
C GLN A 109 10.12 6.71 6.14
N CYS A 110 9.60 5.61 6.67
CA CYS A 110 8.93 4.60 5.86
C CYS A 110 7.49 4.42 6.34
N MET A 111 6.52 4.59 5.42
CA MET A 111 5.10 4.33 5.67
C MET A 111 4.69 3.04 4.97
N ILE A 112 4.15 2.11 5.75
CA ILE A 112 3.68 0.81 5.28
C ILE A 112 2.20 0.67 5.57
N ALA A 113 1.43 0.26 4.55
CA ALA A 113 0.06 -0.19 4.72
C ALA A 113 -0.05 -1.64 4.24
N VAL A 114 -0.69 -2.48 5.05
CA VAL A 114 -0.98 -3.87 4.70
C VAL A 114 -2.43 -4.22 5.00
N PRO A 115 -3.02 -5.21 4.30
CA PRO A 115 -4.33 -5.72 4.68
C PRO A 115 -4.29 -6.23 6.12
N GLY A 116 -5.23 -5.74 6.93
CA GLY A 116 -5.44 -6.18 8.29
C GLY A 116 -6.00 -7.61 8.37
N GLU A 117 -6.13 -8.15 9.57
CA GLU A 117 -6.56 -9.55 9.73
C GLU A 117 -8.02 -9.81 9.34
N GLU A 118 -8.86 -8.78 9.36
CA GLU A 118 -10.28 -8.88 8.98
C GLU A 118 -10.56 -8.31 7.57
N ASP A 119 -9.52 -7.92 6.83
CA ASP A 119 -9.70 -7.40 5.48
C ASP A 119 -10.37 -8.44 4.58
N LEU A 120 -11.53 -8.07 4.00
CA LEU A 120 -12.38 -8.92 3.17
C LEU A 120 -12.71 -10.27 3.84
N ILE A 121 -12.92 -10.29 5.17
CA ILE A 121 -13.12 -11.54 5.92
C ILE A 121 -14.37 -12.29 5.43
N GLU A 122 -15.42 -11.57 5.07
CA GLU A 122 -16.67 -12.14 4.59
C GLU A 122 -16.46 -12.86 3.25
N LEU A 123 -15.69 -12.26 2.33
CA LEU A 123 -15.31 -12.90 1.07
C LEU A 123 -14.41 -14.12 1.29
N ARG A 124 -13.50 -14.05 2.26
CA ARG A 124 -12.63 -15.18 2.61
C ARG A 124 -13.44 -16.37 3.13
N GLU A 125 -14.43 -16.13 3.97
CA GLU A 125 -15.33 -17.16 4.51
C GLU A 125 -16.20 -17.80 3.43
N LEU A 126 -16.55 -17.05 2.39
CA LEU A 126 -17.29 -17.57 1.23
C LEU A 126 -16.48 -18.62 0.45
N VAL A 127 -15.17 -18.40 0.30
CA VAL A 127 -14.30 -19.25 -0.52
C VAL A 127 -13.41 -20.21 0.29
N GLN A 128 -13.29 -20.05 1.60
CA GLN A 128 -12.47 -20.90 2.48
C GLN A 128 -13.33 -21.47 3.60
N THR A 129 -13.17 -22.78 3.87
CA THR A 129 -13.89 -23.47 4.94
C THR A 129 -13.52 -22.96 6.34
N VAL A 130 -12.37 -22.30 6.48
CA VAL A 130 -11.92 -21.63 7.72
C VAL A 130 -11.14 -20.39 7.31
N GLY A 131 -11.73 -19.22 7.49
CA GLY A 131 -11.05 -17.92 7.32
C GLY A 131 -9.97 -17.78 8.41
N LYS A 132 -8.70 -17.89 8.04
CA LYS A 132 -7.61 -17.66 9.00
C LYS A 132 -7.42 -16.16 9.19
N ARG A 133 -7.76 -15.65 10.37
CA ARG A 133 -7.30 -14.33 10.84
C ARG A 133 -5.80 -14.40 11.06
N ARG A 134 -5.05 -13.53 10.39
CA ARG A 134 -3.60 -13.46 10.52
C ARG A 134 -3.16 -12.00 10.55
N SER A 135 -2.84 -11.54 11.73
CA SER A 135 -2.12 -10.27 11.88
C SER A 135 -0.72 -10.39 11.28
N ARG A 136 -0.31 -9.40 10.49
CA ARG A 136 1.00 -9.36 9.82
C ARG A 136 1.92 -8.29 10.37
N TRP A 137 1.36 -7.31 11.06
CA TRP A 137 2.11 -6.11 11.43
C TRP A 137 3.30 -6.41 12.37
N LYS A 138 3.17 -7.36 13.31
CA LYS A 138 4.28 -7.72 14.21
C LYS A 138 5.50 -8.23 13.44
N ALA A 139 5.30 -9.16 12.51
CA ALA A 139 6.39 -9.67 11.69
C ALA A 139 7.04 -8.57 10.83
N ILE A 140 6.26 -7.56 10.41
CA ILE A 140 6.78 -6.41 9.68
C ILE A 140 7.61 -5.52 10.60
N VAL A 141 7.15 -5.28 11.83
CA VAL A 141 7.92 -4.50 12.82
C VAL A 141 9.27 -5.19 13.11
N ASP A 142 9.27 -6.51 13.31
CA ASP A 142 10.50 -7.27 13.54
C ASP A 142 11.44 -7.18 12.33
N GLU A 143 10.91 -7.36 11.09
CA GLU A 143 11.66 -7.25 9.83
C GLU A 143 12.33 -5.87 9.66
N PHE A 144 11.62 -4.79 10.03
CA PHE A 144 12.15 -3.43 9.95
C PHE A 144 13.16 -3.14 11.07
N ALA A 145 12.92 -3.67 12.28
CA ALA A 145 13.85 -3.54 13.40
C ALA A 145 15.21 -4.19 13.12
N ASP A 146 15.24 -5.33 12.41
CA ASP A 146 16.46 -6.03 12.02
C ASP A 146 17.39 -5.21 11.12
N VAL A 147 16.86 -4.19 10.42
CA VAL A 147 17.64 -3.26 9.57
C VAL A 147 17.74 -1.85 10.17
N GLY A 148 17.44 -1.69 11.45
CA GLY A 148 17.68 -0.47 12.21
C GLY A 148 16.54 0.54 12.25
N PHE A 149 15.34 0.20 11.75
CA PHE A 149 14.18 1.07 11.88
C PHE A 149 13.49 0.94 13.23
N LYS A 150 12.88 2.03 13.68
CA LYS A 150 12.02 2.09 14.86
C LYS A 150 10.59 2.40 14.45
N LEU A 151 9.64 1.62 14.96
CA LEU A 151 8.22 1.92 14.80
C LEU A 151 7.89 3.21 15.58
N GLN A 152 7.42 4.23 14.89
CA GLN A 152 7.00 5.50 15.49
C GLN A 152 5.49 5.52 15.77
N ARG A 153 4.72 5.00 14.82
CA ARG A 153 3.26 5.02 14.90
C ARG A 153 2.67 3.76 14.29
N GLN A 154 1.61 3.27 14.91
CA GLN A 154 0.73 2.27 14.32
C GLN A 154 -0.70 2.80 14.38
N ALA A 155 -1.42 2.64 13.28
CA ALA A 155 -2.85 2.92 13.18
C ALA A 155 -3.57 1.78 12.48
N THR A 156 -4.86 1.67 12.72
CA THR A 156 -5.72 0.70 12.04
C THR A 156 -6.88 1.45 11.41
N TRP A 157 -7.08 1.23 10.12
CA TRP A 157 -8.23 1.75 9.40
C TRP A 157 -9.22 0.63 9.12
N ARG A 158 -10.51 0.91 9.31
CA ARG A 158 -11.57 -0.05 9.07
C ARG A 158 -12.79 0.63 8.46
N HIS A 159 -13.37 0.01 7.44
CA HIS A 159 -14.55 0.52 6.77
C HIS A 159 -15.41 -0.64 6.26
N SER A 160 -16.74 -0.49 6.33
CA SER A 160 -17.67 -1.44 5.73
C SER A 160 -18.20 -0.88 4.43
N VAL A 161 -18.20 -1.69 3.38
CA VAL A 161 -18.71 -1.32 2.06
C VAL A 161 -19.60 -2.43 1.51
N GLU A 162 -20.71 -2.05 0.88
CA GLU A 162 -21.54 -2.97 0.14
C GLU A 162 -20.98 -3.15 -1.27
N LEU A 163 -20.70 -4.38 -1.64
CA LEU A 163 -20.26 -4.77 -2.98
C LEU A 163 -21.41 -5.44 -3.72
N ASP A 164 -21.59 -5.06 -4.98
CA ASP A 164 -22.44 -5.79 -5.92
C ASP A 164 -21.71 -7.01 -6.50
N GLN A 165 -22.41 -7.85 -7.22
CA GLN A 165 -21.86 -9.10 -7.77
C GLN A 165 -20.63 -8.89 -8.69
N PRO A 166 -20.55 -7.89 -9.58
CA PRO A 166 -19.33 -7.58 -10.33
C PRO A 166 -18.16 -7.22 -9.43
N ALA A 167 -18.36 -6.35 -8.44
CA ALA A 167 -17.32 -5.92 -7.50
C ALA A 167 -16.83 -7.08 -6.60
N ILE A 168 -17.73 -7.98 -6.19
CA ILE A 168 -17.38 -9.23 -5.48
C ILE A 168 -16.45 -10.09 -6.36
N THR A 169 -16.78 -10.26 -7.63
CA THR A 169 -15.99 -11.05 -8.57
C THR A 169 -14.60 -10.44 -8.77
N ASP A 170 -14.49 -9.13 -8.93
CA ASP A 170 -13.23 -8.42 -9.09
C ASP A 170 -12.38 -8.50 -7.81
N ALA A 171 -12.97 -8.29 -6.64
CA ALA A 171 -12.28 -8.40 -5.36
C ALA A 171 -11.69 -9.81 -5.14
N LEU A 172 -12.43 -10.85 -5.50
CA LEU A 172 -11.97 -12.24 -5.44
C LEU A 172 -10.85 -12.51 -6.45
N ALA A 173 -10.94 -11.99 -7.67
CA ALA A 173 -9.90 -12.13 -8.69
C ALA A 173 -8.57 -11.47 -8.27
N MET A 174 -8.65 -10.33 -7.58
CA MET A 174 -7.45 -9.64 -7.05
C MET A 174 -6.84 -10.37 -5.84
N THR A 175 -7.66 -10.97 -4.99
CA THR A 175 -7.23 -11.53 -3.71
C THR A 175 -6.85 -13.01 -3.81
N TYR A 176 -7.52 -13.77 -4.67
CA TYR A 176 -7.36 -15.22 -4.80
C TYR A 176 -7.07 -15.64 -6.24
N ARG A 177 -5.79 -15.90 -6.54
CA ARG A 177 -5.35 -16.38 -7.87
C ARG A 177 -5.92 -17.75 -8.29
N ALA A 178 -6.57 -18.48 -7.38
CA ALA A 178 -7.16 -19.78 -7.65
C ALA A 178 -8.43 -19.99 -6.84
N VAL A 179 -9.53 -19.37 -7.29
CA VAL A 179 -10.86 -19.80 -6.84
C VAL A 179 -11.16 -21.14 -7.51
N ARG A 180 -11.32 -22.21 -6.72
CA ARG A 180 -11.66 -23.53 -7.25
C ARG A 180 -13.02 -23.50 -7.92
N HIS A 181 -13.19 -24.27 -9.00
CA HIS A 181 -14.44 -24.34 -9.77
C HIS A 181 -15.69 -24.58 -8.90
N SER A 182 -15.58 -25.36 -7.80
CA SER A 182 -16.66 -25.63 -6.84
C SER A 182 -17.09 -24.41 -6.00
N GLN A 183 -16.33 -23.32 -6.04
CA GLN A 183 -16.61 -22.09 -5.29
C GLN A 183 -17.29 -21.04 -6.17
N HIS A 184 -17.16 -21.16 -7.51
CA HIS A 184 -17.82 -20.25 -8.46
C HIS A 184 -19.35 -20.23 -8.32
N SER A 185 -19.98 -21.38 -8.07
CA SER A 185 -21.43 -21.44 -7.91
C SER A 185 -21.94 -20.70 -6.65
N ARG A 186 -21.15 -20.71 -5.57
CA ARG A 186 -21.48 -19.96 -4.34
C ARG A 186 -21.34 -18.46 -4.53
N ILE A 187 -20.33 -18.03 -5.29
CA ILE A 187 -20.07 -16.63 -5.60
C ILE A 187 -21.17 -16.08 -6.52
N GLN A 188 -21.59 -16.85 -7.53
CA GLN A 188 -22.63 -16.46 -8.48
C GLN A 188 -24.02 -16.31 -7.85
N SER A 189 -24.26 -16.91 -6.69
CA SER A 189 -25.55 -16.79 -5.97
C SER A 189 -25.63 -15.56 -5.05
N VAL A 190 -24.54 -14.78 -4.91
CA VAL A 190 -24.51 -13.59 -4.06
C VAL A 190 -24.65 -12.36 -4.92
N GLU A 191 -25.80 -11.68 -4.83
CA GLU A 191 -26.09 -10.46 -5.59
C GLU A 191 -25.42 -9.23 -4.96
N GLN A 192 -25.43 -9.15 -3.62
CA GLN A 192 -24.83 -8.07 -2.84
C GLN A 192 -24.23 -8.62 -1.54
N MET A 193 -23.16 -8.02 -1.07
CA MET A 193 -22.51 -8.38 0.19
C MET A 193 -21.85 -7.18 0.85
N ASN A 194 -22.09 -7.01 2.15
CA ASN A 194 -21.27 -6.11 2.96
C ASN A 194 -19.95 -6.77 3.28
N VAL A 195 -18.86 -6.08 2.98
CA VAL A 195 -17.49 -6.54 3.27
C VAL A 195 -16.75 -5.54 4.14
N THR A 196 -15.87 -6.07 4.96
CA THR A 196 -14.96 -5.27 5.78
C THR A 196 -13.68 -4.99 5.00
N LEU A 197 -13.37 -3.72 4.78
CA LEU A 197 -12.05 -3.26 4.38
C LEU A 197 -11.26 -2.94 5.65
N HIS A 198 -10.06 -3.51 5.79
CA HIS A 198 -9.26 -3.37 6.99
C HIS A 198 -7.79 -3.24 6.62
N ALA A 199 -7.13 -2.19 7.10
CA ALA A 199 -5.72 -1.94 6.88
C ALA A 199 -4.99 -1.68 8.20
N ASP A 200 -3.82 -2.29 8.36
CA ASP A 200 -2.83 -1.93 9.37
C ASP A 200 -1.81 -0.96 8.74
N LEU A 201 -1.63 0.18 9.39
CA LEU A 201 -0.76 1.28 8.94
C LEU A 201 0.38 1.43 9.94
N MET A 202 1.60 1.56 9.45
CA MET A 202 2.81 1.67 10.28
C MET A 202 3.70 2.76 9.72
N VAL A 203 4.22 3.61 10.60
CA VAL A 203 5.26 4.60 10.28
C VAL A 203 6.52 4.22 11.02
N PHE A 204 7.60 4.07 10.27
CA PHE A 204 8.93 3.77 10.78
C PHE A 204 9.85 4.94 10.52
N GLN A 205 10.84 5.09 11.38
CA GLN A 205 11.96 6.02 11.19
C GLN A 205 13.27 5.24 11.31
N ARG A 206 14.22 5.62 10.51
CA ARG A 206 15.57 5.08 10.53
C ARG A 206 16.39 5.59 11.73
#